data_76ddace5c19badcf95eb0c9b027f2d5c
#
_entry.id   76ddace5c19badcf95eb0c9b027f2d5c
#
_cell.length_a   1.000
_cell.length_b   1.000
_cell.length_c   1.000
_cell.angle_alpha   90.00
_cell.angle_beta   90.00
_cell.angle_gamma   90.00
#
_symmetry.space_group_name_H-M   'P 1'
#
loop_
_entity.id
_entity.type
_entity.pdbx_description
1 polymer ?
#
loop_
_entity_poly.entity_id
_entity_poly.type
_entity_poly.pdbx_seq_one_letter_code
_entity_poly.pdbx_strand_id
1 'polypeptide(L)'
;MGRTIKKVEGNAMSIDFEIPAEAKAIREKVRKWVHDECIPAEKELDEKPLDEVLGKLRTKARAQGLWCPFVPKEYGGMGLGPLANALVQMELGESMLGALSMNTQGPDDASMLTILEHGTPHQKEKFLKPLLNGEKRICFSMTEKAAGADATGMQTTAVKDGNENYVLNGEKWFSSSASVADVALVMARTDPTAPRHKQFSTFIVELPNPGYRIKRNIKNMAIEGPHYDVLSGGHSEIEIKDLKVPADNLLGGEGNGFAMGQHRLAYGRLRHGMHNIAKAQRALDMAVAHVTKRSTFGTLLADRQAVQFMLAECASQLYIGRLMLLHIAYKAERGLDLRQENSIAKVYLAHMVHHVIDTAIQLHGALGFSQDTILAKWYTQVRSQRLVDGPDEVHKWKVGRNVIKAFREHGTTAPAAGGDLL
;
A
#
# COMPACT_ATOMS: atom_id res chain seq x y z
N MET A 1 42.45 22.52 25.86
CA MET A 1 42.17 23.47 24.77
C MET A 1 40.82 23.12 24.18
N GLY A 2 39.76 23.79 24.62
CA GLY A 2 38.39 23.60 24.13
C GLY A 2 38.22 24.31 22.78
N ARG A 3 37.89 23.57 21.74
CA ARG A 3 37.42 24.16 20.50
C ARG A 3 35.92 24.41 20.61
N THR A 4 35.56 25.68 20.76
CA THR A 4 34.20 26.19 20.64
C THR A 4 33.75 26.01 19.17
N ILE A 5 32.84 25.14 18.93
CA ILE A 5 32.18 25.02 17.60
C ILE A 5 31.27 26.25 17.44
N LYS A 6 31.64 27.17 16.55
CA LYS A 6 30.78 28.29 16.15
C LYS A 6 29.56 27.71 15.44
N LYS A 7 28.36 28.02 15.96
CA LYS A 7 27.11 27.84 15.21
C LYS A 7 27.22 28.61 13.89
N VAL A 8 27.18 27.92 12.78
CA VAL A 8 27.02 28.53 11.46
C VAL A 8 25.55 28.88 11.32
N GLU A 9 25.22 30.16 11.49
CA GLU A 9 23.93 30.70 11.06
C GLU A 9 23.97 30.84 9.54
N GLY A 10 23.28 29.97 8.86
CA GLY A 10 23.07 29.98 7.42
C GLY A 10 22.28 28.77 7.05
N ASN A 11 21.21 28.93 6.25
CA ASN A 11 20.32 27.91 5.73
C ASN A 11 21.08 26.80 4.94
N ALA A 12 21.96 26.08 5.61
CA ALA A 12 22.53 24.86 5.10
C ALA A 12 21.43 23.78 5.22
N MET A 13 21.08 23.14 4.10
CA MET A 13 20.26 21.94 4.12
C MET A 13 21.01 20.86 4.90
N SER A 14 20.80 20.83 6.22
CA SER A 14 21.30 19.76 7.06
C SER A 14 20.30 18.62 7.02
N ILE A 15 20.79 17.38 6.97
CA ILE A 15 19.94 16.22 7.20
C ILE A 15 19.51 16.28 8.66
N ASP A 16 18.24 16.57 8.89
CA ASP A 16 17.62 16.52 10.21
C ASP A 16 16.87 15.20 10.36
N PHE A 17 17.34 14.33 11.24
CA PHE A 17 16.69 13.08 11.58
C PHE A 17 15.64 13.25 12.70
N GLU A 18 15.43 14.46 13.19
CA GLU A 18 14.42 14.70 14.21
C GLU A 18 13.01 14.63 13.61
N ILE A 19 12.21 13.72 14.15
CA ILE A 19 10.79 13.62 13.79
C ILE A 19 10.04 14.69 14.57
N PRO A 20 9.24 15.57 13.91
CA PRO A 20 8.47 16.60 14.58
C PRO A 20 7.59 16.04 15.72
N ALA A 21 7.48 16.82 16.81
CA ALA A 21 6.74 16.38 18.00
C ALA A 21 5.29 15.99 17.70
N GLU A 22 4.61 16.72 16.82
CA GLU A 22 3.25 16.42 16.38
C GLU A 22 3.15 15.06 15.65
N ALA A 23 4.14 14.76 14.80
CA ALA A 23 4.21 13.48 14.09
C ALA A 23 4.50 12.31 15.04
N LYS A 24 5.34 12.54 16.09
CA LYS A 24 5.56 11.57 17.18
C LYS A 24 4.27 11.33 17.97
N ALA A 25 3.56 12.39 18.32
CA ALA A 25 2.33 12.31 19.12
C ALA A 25 1.21 11.55 18.38
N ILE A 26 0.98 11.86 17.09
CA ILE A 26 -0.04 11.14 16.32
C ILE A 26 0.34 9.67 16.08
N ARG A 27 1.62 9.38 15.83
CA ARG A 27 2.13 8.01 15.74
C ARG A 27 1.81 7.23 17.02
N GLU A 28 2.14 7.79 18.20
CA GLU A 28 1.92 7.13 19.49
C GLU A 28 0.43 6.90 19.76
N LYS A 29 -0.43 7.86 19.41
CA LYS A 29 -1.88 7.71 19.50
C LYS A 29 -2.39 6.53 18.64
N VAL A 30 -1.88 6.41 17.40
CA VAL A 30 -2.27 5.32 16.50
C VAL A 30 -1.68 3.99 16.93
N ARG A 31 -0.43 3.96 17.45
CA ARG A 31 0.15 2.76 18.05
C ARG A 31 -0.76 2.23 19.16
N LYS A 32 -1.14 3.10 20.10
CA LYS A 32 -2.06 2.72 21.18
C LYS A 32 -3.40 2.21 20.63
N TRP A 33 -3.96 2.88 19.61
CA TRP A 33 -5.17 2.43 18.93
C TRP A 33 -5.03 1.01 18.38
N VAL A 34 -3.92 0.70 17.72
CA VAL A 34 -3.68 -0.62 17.13
C VAL A 34 -3.52 -1.69 18.22
N HIS A 35 -2.74 -1.42 19.26
CA HIS A 35 -2.45 -2.39 20.31
C HIS A 35 -3.63 -2.62 21.25
N ASP A 36 -4.38 -1.57 21.62
CA ASP A 36 -5.46 -1.66 22.59
C ASP A 36 -6.79 -2.08 21.95
N GLU A 37 -7.02 -1.79 20.68
CA GLU A 37 -8.32 -2.01 20.03
C GLU A 37 -8.22 -2.96 18.82
N CYS A 38 -7.30 -2.76 17.87
CA CYS A 38 -7.30 -3.53 16.64
C CYS A 38 -6.77 -4.96 16.81
N ILE A 39 -5.63 -5.15 17.48
CA ILE A 39 -5.02 -6.47 17.68
C ILE A 39 -5.92 -7.38 18.54
N PRO A 40 -6.50 -6.91 19.66
CA PRO A 40 -7.45 -7.72 20.41
C PRO A 40 -8.69 -8.13 19.61
N ALA A 41 -9.21 -7.24 18.77
CA ALA A 41 -10.37 -7.48 17.92
C ALA A 41 -10.12 -8.52 16.80
N GLU A 42 -8.86 -8.83 16.46
CA GLU A 42 -8.55 -9.88 15.47
C GLU A 42 -9.13 -11.24 15.87
N LYS A 43 -9.18 -11.54 17.16
CA LYS A 43 -9.74 -12.78 17.69
C LYS A 43 -11.26 -12.87 17.54
N GLU A 44 -11.94 -11.72 17.52
CA GLU A 44 -13.39 -11.70 17.33
C GLU A 44 -13.81 -12.15 15.92
N LEU A 45 -12.90 -12.08 14.95
CA LEU A 45 -13.17 -12.50 13.56
C LEU A 45 -13.39 -14.01 13.40
N ASP A 46 -12.98 -14.81 14.36
CA ASP A 46 -13.23 -16.25 14.35
C ASP A 46 -14.69 -16.57 14.73
N GLU A 47 -15.39 -15.65 15.41
CA GLU A 47 -16.73 -15.85 15.95
C GLU A 47 -17.78 -14.88 15.37
N LYS A 48 -17.35 -13.69 14.88
CA LYS A 48 -18.23 -12.59 14.47
C LYS A 48 -17.98 -12.17 13.03
N PRO A 49 -19.01 -11.71 12.32
CA PRO A 49 -18.86 -11.13 10.99
C PRO A 49 -17.94 -9.88 11.01
N LEU A 50 -17.15 -9.70 9.95
CA LEU A 50 -16.26 -8.55 9.82
C LEU A 50 -16.97 -7.21 10.02
N ASP A 51 -18.16 -7.05 9.43
CA ASP A 51 -18.90 -5.77 9.49
C ASP A 51 -19.30 -5.38 10.93
N GLU A 52 -19.59 -6.35 11.78
CA GLU A 52 -19.86 -6.10 13.21
C GLU A 52 -18.60 -5.62 13.93
N VAL A 53 -17.49 -6.35 13.78
CA VAL A 53 -16.21 -6.02 14.43
C VAL A 53 -15.70 -4.67 13.92
N LEU A 54 -15.70 -4.49 12.61
CA LEU A 54 -15.20 -3.29 11.95
C LEU A 54 -16.08 -2.06 12.24
N GLY A 55 -17.40 -2.23 12.30
CA GLY A 55 -18.35 -1.15 12.64
C GLY A 55 -18.06 -0.55 14.01
N LYS A 56 -17.79 -1.40 15.04
CA LYS A 56 -17.39 -0.95 16.38
C LYS A 56 -16.06 -0.19 16.36
N LEU A 57 -15.06 -0.73 15.67
CA LEU A 57 -13.74 -0.09 15.55
C LEU A 57 -13.85 1.26 14.83
N ARG A 58 -14.55 1.34 13.71
CA ARG A 58 -14.74 2.59 12.95
C ARG A 58 -15.45 3.67 13.77
N THR A 59 -16.47 3.31 14.54
CA THR A 59 -17.16 4.23 15.45
C THR A 59 -16.20 4.80 16.49
N LYS A 60 -15.41 3.95 17.15
CA LYS A 60 -14.41 4.37 18.13
C LYS A 60 -13.29 5.21 17.52
N ALA A 61 -12.78 4.82 16.32
CA ALA A 61 -11.73 5.55 15.63
C ALA A 61 -12.18 6.98 15.29
N ARG A 62 -13.38 7.13 14.73
CA ARG A 62 -13.98 8.44 14.43
C ARG A 62 -14.14 9.30 15.68
N ALA A 63 -14.64 8.75 16.78
CA ALA A 63 -14.80 9.47 18.04
C ALA A 63 -13.45 10.00 18.58
N GLN A 64 -12.34 9.35 18.23
CA GLN A 64 -10.99 9.78 18.56
C GLN A 64 -10.33 10.68 17.49
N GLY A 65 -11.04 11.03 16.40
CA GLY A 65 -10.47 11.78 15.27
C GLY A 65 -9.43 10.98 14.45
N LEU A 66 -9.49 9.65 14.51
CA LEU A 66 -8.63 8.73 13.75
C LEU A 66 -9.38 8.26 12.50
N TRP A 67 -9.37 9.07 11.44
CA TRP A 67 -10.11 8.78 10.21
C TRP A 67 -9.44 9.35 8.97
N CYS A 68 -9.30 8.55 7.91
CA CYS A 68 -8.72 8.96 6.64
C CYS A 68 -7.44 9.79 6.80
N PRO A 69 -6.31 9.22 7.26
CA PRO A 69 -5.10 9.95 7.65
C PRO A 69 -4.58 10.93 6.59
N PHE A 70 -4.56 10.53 5.32
CA PHE A 70 -4.03 11.28 4.18
C PHE A 70 -5.01 12.33 3.61
N VAL A 71 -6.30 12.26 3.97
CA VAL A 71 -7.34 13.14 3.43
C VAL A 71 -7.28 14.50 4.12
N PRO A 72 -7.36 15.62 3.37
CA PRO A 72 -7.41 16.97 3.96
C PRO A 72 -8.56 17.15 4.94
N LYS A 73 -8.37 18.04 5.92
CA LYS A 73 -9.35 18.28 6.98
C LYS A 73 -10.68 18.80 6.47
N GLU A 74 -10.69 19.61 5.40
CA GLU A 74 -11.89 20.12 4.75
C GLU A 74 -12.78 19.02 4.14
N TYR A 75 -12.21 17.82 3.91
CA TYR A 75 -12.95 16.63 3.48
C TYR A 75 -13.18 15.63 4.63
N GLY A 76 -12.96 16.03 5.89
CA GLY A 76 -13.21 15.20 7.07
C GLY A 76 -12.09 14.22 7.43
N GLY A 77 -10.91 14.33 6.82
CA GLY A 77 -9.73 13.54 7.14
C GLY A 77 -8.84 14.17 8.21
N MET A 78 -7.73 13.51 8.52
CA MET A 78 -6.77 14.01 9.50
C MET A 78 -5.81 15.07 8.93
N GLY A 79 -5.68 15.18 7.61
CA GLY A 79 -4.80 16.14 6.93
C GLY A 79 -3.32 15.92 7.22
N LEU A 80 -2.90 14.66 7.39
CA LEU A 80 -1.49 14.35 7.69
C LEU A 80 -0.62 14.55 6.45
N GLY A 81 0.51 15.24 6.64
CA GLY A 81 1.58 15.29 5.65
C GLY A 81 2.25 13.92 5.46
N PRO A 82 3.07 13.78 4.40
CA PRO A 82 3.70 12.50 4.03
C PRO A 82 4.46 11.82 5.16
N LEU A 83 5.23 12.55 5.97
CA LEU A 83 6.01 11.98 7.08
C LEU A 83 5.11 11.45 8.19
N ALA A 84 4.14 12.24 8.64
CA ALA A 84 3.22 11.83 9.69
C ALA A 84 2.34 10.66 9.23
N ASN A 85 1.87 10.69 7.97
CA ASN A 85 1.12 9.57 7.39
C ASN A 85 1.98 8.31 7.29
N ALA A 86 3.26 8.41 6.91
CA ALA A 86 4.15 7.25 6.87
C ALA A 86 4.30 6.59 8.24
N LEU A 87 4.49 7.39 9.28
CA LEU A 87 4.59 6.91 10.66
C LEU A 87 3.30 6.21 11.11
N VAL A 88 2.15 6.80 10.81
CA VAL A 88 0.83 6.23 11.12
C VAL A 88 0.62 4.90 10.38
N GLN A 89 0.92 4.84 9.09
CA GLN A 89 0.77 3.60 8.31
C GLN A 89 1.70 2.48 8.80
N MET A 90 2.90 2.82 9.32
CA MET A 90 3.82 1.86 9.93
C MET A 90 3.30 1.27 11.26
N GLU A 91 2.36 1.92 11.94
CA GLU A 91 1.68 1.33 13.10
C GLU A 91 0.43 0.53 12.66
N LEU A 92 -0.37 1.07 11.74
CA LEU A 92 -1.61 0.42 11.26
C LEU A 92 -1.39 -0.97 10.66
N GLY A 93 -0.27 -1.18 9.99
CA GLY A 93 0.06 -2.46 9.36
C GLY A 93 0.34 -3.60 10.33
N GLU A 94 0.50 -3.34 11.64
CA GLU A 94 0.66 -4.37 12.67
C GLU A 94 -0.62 -5.19 12.90
N SER A 95 -1.79 -4.67 12.50
CA SER A 95 -3.05 -5.39 12.59
C SER A 95 -3.72 -5.55 11.23
N MET A 96 -4.38 -6.68 11.01
CA MET A 96 -5.24 -6.91 9.85
C MET A 96 -6.41 -5.90 9.80
N LEU A 97 -6.84 -5.41 10.94
CA LEU A 97 -7.94 -4.46 11.10
C LEU A 97 -7.48 -2.99 11.14
N GLY A 98 -6.19 -2.73 11.32
CA GLY A 98 -5.68 -1.37 11.53
C GLY A 98 -6.07 -0.39 10.42
N ALA A 99 -5.68 -0.65 9.19
CA ALA A 99 -6.01 0.20 8.05
C ALA A 99 -7.53 0.26 7.77
N LEU A 100 -8.23 -0.88 7.93
CA LEU A 100 -9.67 -0.98 7.74
C LEU A 100 -10.45 -0.11 8.74
N SER A 101 -9.98 -0.06 10.00
CA SER A 101 -10.63 0.70 11.08
C SER A 101 -10.58 2.22 10.87
N MET A 102 -9.57 2.71 10.14
CA MET A 102 -9.36 4.13 9.88
C MET A 102 -9.67 4.54 8.43
N ASN A 103 -10.35 3.68 7.65
CA ASN A 103 -10.71 3.90 6.25
C ASN A 103 -9.50 4.29 5.37
N THR A 104 -8.38 3.61 5.55
CA THR A 104 -7.13 3.82 4.80
C THR A 104 -6.56 2.53 4.22
N GLN A 105 -7.44 1.55 3.98
CA GLN A 105 -7.09 0.28 3.34
C GLN A 105 -6.93 0.44 1.82
N GLY A 106 -6.09 -0.41 1.21
CA GLY A 106 -6.10 -0.55 -0.25
C GLY A 106 -7.20 -1.50 -0.74
N PRO A 107 -7.76 -1.28 -1.92
CA PRO A 107 -7.39 -0.25 -2.91
C PRO A 107 -8.10 1.10 -2.71
N ASP A 108 -8.94 1.24 -1.67
CA ASP A 108 -9.84 2.38 -1.47
C ASP A 108 -9.05 3.68 -1.32
N ASP A 109 -8.04 3.72 -0.44
CA ASP A 109 -7.28 4.92 -0.12
C ASP A 109 -6.64 5.59 -1.36
N ALA A 110 -5.91 4.82 -2.16
CA ALA A 110 -5.28 5.32 -3.37
C ALA A 110 -6.30 5.72 -4.45
N SER A 111 -7.47 5.07 -4.48
CA SER A 111 -8.56 5.41 -5.40
C SER A 111 -9.27 6.68 -4.97
N MET A 112 -9.53 6.85 -3.66
CA MET A 112 -10.07 8.10 -3.10
C MET A 112 -9.13 9.27 -3.38
N LEU A 113 -7.81 9.10 -3.18
CA LEU A 113 -6.81 10.12 -3.50
C LEU A 113 -6.85 10.49 -5.00
N THR A 114 -6.99 9.50 -5.89
CA THR A 114 -7.08 9.75 -7.34
C THR A 114 -8.32 10.60 -7.70
N ILE A 115 -9.48 10.33 -7.08
CA ILE A 115 -10.68 11.16 -7.31
C ILE A 115 -10.53 12.53 -6.65
N LEU A 116 -9.90 12.62 -5.48
CA LEU A 116 -9.64 13.89 -4.79
C LEU A 116 -8.79 14.83 -5.64
N GLU A 117 -7.76 14.31 -6.31
CA GLU A 117 -6.83 15.10 -7.11
C GLU A 117 -7.38 15.45 -8.51
N HIS A 118 -8.06 14.50 -9.15
CA HIS A 118 -8.42 14.61 -10.58
C HIS A 118 -9.92 14.72 -10.86
N GLY A 119 -10.75 14.49 -9.85
CA GLY A 119 -12.21 14.54 -10.01
C GLY A 119 -12.76 15.95 -10.13
N THR A 120 -13.80 16.11 -10.94
CA THR A 120 -14.62 17.33 -10.98
C THR A 120 -15.37 17.55 -9.66
N PRO A 121 -15.86 18.76 -9.36
CA PRO A 121 -16.70 18.99 -8.18
C PRO A 121 -17.89 18.03 -8.10
N HIS A 122 -18.55 17.74 -9.23
CA HIS A 122 -19.65 16.79 -9.31
C HIS A 122 -19.20 15.36 -8.96
N GLN A 123 -18.09 14.90 -9.52
CA GLN A 123 -17.54 13.57 -9.24
C GLN A 123 -17.11 13.44 -7.77
N LYS A 124 -16.55 14.49 -7.17
CA LYS A 124 -16.19 14.50 -5.75
C LYS A 124 -17.41 14.40 -4.84
N GLU A 125 -18.46 15.18 -5.11
CA GLU A 125 -19.70 15.10 -4.32
C GLU A 125 -20.39 13.74 -4.48
N LYS A 126 -20.52 13.24 -5.71
CA LYS A 126 -21.24 12.01 -6.01
C LYS A 126 -20.50 10.74 -5.57
N PHE A 127 -19.18 10.67 -5.79
CA PHE A 127 -18.42 9.44 -5.61
C PHE A 127 -17.45 9.51 -4.42
N LEU A 128 -16.70 10.60 -4.27
CA LEU A 128 -15.67 10.67 -3.24
C LEU A 128 -16.26 10.80 -1.84
N LYS A 129 -17.25 11.64 -1.66
CA LYS A 129 -17.84 11.92 -0.33
C LYS A 129 -18.41 10.68 0.36
N PRO A 130 -19.21 9.80 -0.28
CA PRO A 130 -19.65 8.55 0.34
C PRO A 130 -18.49 7.59 0.67
N LEU A 131 -17.42 7.58 -0.14
CA LEU A 131 -16.22 6.78 0.12
C LEU A 131 -15.48 7.30 1.37
N LEU A 132 -15.30 8.60 1.47
CA LEU A 132 -14.67 9.23 2.64
C LEU A 132 -15.50 9.02 3.91
N ASN A 133 -16.81 8.99 3.79
CA ASN A 133 -17.71 8.62 4.90
C ASN A 133 -17.65 7.13 5.26
N GLY A 134 -16.97 6.29 4.46
CA GLY A 134 -16.95 4.84 4.67
C GLY A 134 -18.28 4.15 4.42
N GLU A 135 -19.21 4.82 3.74
CA GLU A 135 -20.52 4.33 3.34
C GLU A 135 -20.44 3.45 2.11
N LYS A 136 -19.45 3.72 1.24
CA LYS A 136 -19.19 2.99 0.00
C LYS A 136 -17.74 2.51 -0.06
N ARG A 137 -17.53 1.49 -0.91
CA ARG A 137 -16.23 0.91 -1.21
C ARG A 137 -15.89 1.12 -2.68
N ILE A 138 -14.60 1.17 -2.99
CA ILE A 138 -14.12 1.35 -4.36
C ILE A 138 -13.04 0.35 -4.72
N CYS A 139 -13.10 -0.18 -5.95
CA CYS A 139 -12.05 -1.01 -6.52
C CYS A 139 -11.32 -0.32 -7.67
N PHE A 140 -10.17 -0.88 -8.06
CA PHE A 140 -9.38 -0.44 -9.20
C PHE A 140 -9.15 -1.58 -10.18
N SER A 141 -9.64 -1.42 -11.40
CA SER A 141 -9.63 -2.42 -12.47
C SER A 141 -8.70 -1.98 -13.60
N MET A 142 -7.43 -2.37 -13.50
CA MET A 142 -6.37 -2.03 -14.46
C MET A 142 -5.84 -3.29 -15.15
N THR A 143 -5.28 -4.23 -14.38
CA THR A 143 -4.59 -5.43 -14.86
C THR A 143 -5.50 -6.32 -15.70
N GLU A 144 -4.96 -6.93 -16.75
CA GLU A 144 -5.60 -7.94 -17.59
C GLU A 144 -4.76 -9.22 -17.61
N LYS A 145 -5.33 -10.38 -17.96
CA LYS A 145 -4.59 -11.65 -18.02
C LYS A 145 -3.35 -11.56 -18.90
N ALA A 146 -3.49 -10.89 -20.05
CA ALA A 146 -2.41 -10.71 -21.02
C ALA A 146 -1.51 -9.49 -20.73
N ALA A 147 -1.87 -8.62 -19.78
CA ALA A 147 -1.19 -7.35 -19.50
C ALA A 147 -1.02 -7.12 -18.00
N GLY A 148 -0.08 -7.85 -17.37
CA GLY A 148 0.32 -7.68 -15.98
C GLY A 148 1.45 -6.67 -15.83
N ALA A 149 2.69 -7.13 -15.98
CA ALA A 149 3.90 -6.30 -15.83
C ALA A 149 3.98 -5.18 -16.88
N ASP A 150 3.59 -5.46 -18.12
CA ASP A 150 3.42 -4.45 -19.18
C ASP A 150 2.01 -3.89 -19.18
N ALA A 151 1.75 -2.92 -18.33
CA ALA A 151 0.47 -2.25 -18.24
C ALA A 151 0.05 -1.50 -19.50
N THR A 152 0.98 -1.21 -20.42
CA THR A 152 0.65 -0.56 -21.71
C THR A 152 0.14 -1.55 -22.75
N GLY A 153 0.18 -2.85 -22.44
CA GLY A 153 -0.39 -3.92 -23.27
C GLY A 153 -1.89 -4.19 -23.04
N MET A 154 -2.57 -3.40 -22.17
CA MET A 154 -4.00 -3.57 -21.92
C MET A 154 -4.83 -3.47 -23.21
N GLN A 155 -5.84 -4.35 -23.32
CA GLN A 155 -6.70 -4.50 -24.52
C GLN A 155 -8.13 -4.02 -24.28
N THR A 156 -8.59 -3.86 -23.03
CA THR A 156 -9.93 -3.31 -22.74
C THR A 156 -10.11 -1.98 -23.45
N THR A 157 -11.14 -1.83 -24.27
CA THR A 157 -11.44 -0.65 -25.07
C THR A 157 -12.55 0.19 -24.45
N ALA A 158 -12.57 1.48 -24.76
CA ALA A 158 -13.68 2.39 -24.52
C ALA A 158 -13.94 3.21 -25.77
N VAL A 159 -15.11 3.06 -26.36
CA VAL A 159 -15.53 3.74 -27.59
C VAL A 159 -16.67 4.69 -27.26
N LYS A 160 -16.62 5.90 -27.83
CA LYS A 160 -17.70 6.89 -27.68
C LYS A 160 -18.99 6.36 -28.30
N ASP A 161 -20.09 6.47 -27.58
CA ASP A 161 -21.46 6.21 -28.03
C ASP A 161 -22.23 7.54 -28.02
N GLY A 162 -22.13 8.27 -29.12
CA GLY A 162 -22.56 9.67 -29.19
C GLY A 162 -21.66 10.59 -28.37
N ASN A 163 -22.24 11.68 -27.87
CA ASN A 163 -21.53 12.65 -27.01
C ASN A 163 -21.74 12.38 -25.51
N GLU A 164 -22.66 11.53 -25.16
CA GLU A 164 -23.12 11.35 -23.76
C GLU A 164 -22.51 10.14 -23.06
N ASN A 165 -22.01 9.15 -23.81
CA ASN A 165 -21.56 7.91 -23.22
C ASN A 165 -20.28 7.36 -23.85
N TYR A 166 -19.67 6.43 -23.12
CA TYR A 166 -18.69 5.46 -23.63
C TYR A 166 -19.23 4.05 -23.44
N VAL A 167 -18.87 3.16 -24.37
CA VAL A 167 -19.10 1.71 -24.25
C VAL A 167 -17.76 1.02 -24.07
N LEU A 168 -17.60 0.34 -22.94
CA LEU A 168 -16.40 -0.40 -22.61
C LEU A 168 -16.58 -1.89 -22.89
N ASN A 169 -15.52 -2.53 -23.44
CA ASN A 169 -15.46 -3.96 -23.70
C ASN A 169 -14.07 -4.52 -23.40
N GLY A 170 -14.00 -5.70 -22.74
CA GLY A 170 -12.74 -6.36 -22.41
C GLY A 170 -12.83 -7.24 -21.17
N GLU A 171 -11.69 -7.36 -20.47
CA GLU A 171 -11.59 -8.12 -19.21
C GLU A 171 -10.65 -7.43 -18.23
N LYS A 172 -10.82 -7.75 -16.95
CA LYS A 172 -9.86 -7.34 -15.90
C LYS A 172 -9.49 -8.52 -15.00
N TRP A 173 -8.29 -8.46 -14.49
CA TRP A 173 -7.69 -9.51 -13.69
C TRP A 173 -7.16 -8.94 -12.38
N PHE A 174 -7.36 -9.64 -11.26
CA PHE A 174 -6.97 -9.17 -9.93
C PHE A 174 -7.56 -7.78 -9.56
N SER A 175 -8.84 -7.54 -9.90
CA SER A 175 -9.55 -6.36 -9.41
C SER A 175 -9.83 -6.51 -7.92
N SER A 176 -8.94 -5.94 -7.10
CA SER A 176 -9.02 -6.06 -5.64
C SER A 176 -10.25 -5.36 -5.11
N SER A 177 -10.95 -6.01 -4.19
CA SER A 177 -12.19 -5.54 -3.53
C SER A 177 -13.41 -5.41 -4.45
N ALA A 178 -13.36 -5.85 -5.71
CA ALA A 178 -14.50 -5.69 -6.62
C ALA A 178 -15.77 -6.40 -6.13
N SER A 179 -15.64 -7.49 -5.35
CA SER A 179 -16.79 -8.24 -4.80
C SER A 179 -17.58 -7.49 -3.72
N VAL A 180 -17.00 -6.42 -3.17
CA VAL A 180 -17.59 -5.59 -2.11
C VAL A 180 -17.62 -4.10 -2.49
N ALA A 181 -17.28 -3.77 -3.73
CA ALA A 181 -17.22 -2.39 -4.20
C ALA A 181 -18.58 -1.88 -4.71
N ASP A 182 -18.88 -0.64 -4.38
CA ASP A 182 -20.00 0.14 -4.93
C ASP A 182 -19.57 0.96 -6.15
N VAL A 183 -18.26 1.17 -6.31
CA VAL A 183 -17.66 1.96 -7.38
C VAL A 183 -16.41 1.25 -7.90
N ALA A 184 -16.18 1.30 -9.22
CA ALA A 184 -14.94 0.85 -9.83
C ALA A 184 -14.26 1.98 -10.61
N LEU A 185 -12.95 2.14 -10.45
CA LEU A 185 -12.13 2.87 -11.41
C LEU A 185 -11.65 1.87 -12.47
N VAL A 186 -12.11 2.04 -13.70
CA VAL A 186 -11.81 1.14 -14.81
C VAL A 186 -10.92 1.83 -15.82
N MET A 187 -9.73 1.27 -16.08
CA MET A 187 -8.86 1.74 -17.15
C MET A 187 -9.19 1.04 -18.46
N ALA A 188 -9.34 1.84 -19.52
CA ALA A 188 -9.60 1.33 -20.86
C ALA A 188 -8.87 2.19 -21.93
N ARG A 189 -8.61 1.58 -23.08
CA ARG A 189 -7.98 2.24 -24.23
C ARG A 189 -9.04 3.04 -24.99
N THR A 190 -8.86 4.36 -25.03
CA THR A 190 -9.76 5.29 -25.75
C THR A 190 -9.23 5.67 -27.13
N ASP A 191 -7.89 5.79 -27.28
CA ASP A 191 -7.27 6.15 -28.57
C ASP A 191 -6.06 5.24 -28.85
N PRO A 192 -6.20 4.21 -29.70
CA PRO A 192 -5.08 3.33 -30.06
C PRO A 192 -4.02 4.01 -30.93
N THR A 193 -4.29 5.18 -31.50
CA THR A 193 -3.38 5.93 -32.38
C THR A 193 -2.51 6.93 -31.63
N ALA A 194 -2.90 7.27 -30.40
CA ALA A 194 -2.14 8.16 -29.53
C ALA A 194 -0.79 7.55 -29.11
N PRO A 195 0.18 8.37 -28.66
CA PRO A 195 1.41 7.86 -28.04
C PRO A 195 1.12 6.84 -26.92
N ARG A 196 1.93 5.79 -26.81
CA ARG A 196 1.70 4.61 -25.98
C ARG A 196 1.12 4.88 -24.58
N HIS A 197 1.61 5.90 -23.89
CA HIS A 197 1.15 6.27 -22.53
C HIS A 197 -0.08 7.20 -22.53
N LYS A 198 -0.55 7.65 -23.70
CA LYS A 198 -1.73 8.50 -23.86
C LYS A 198 -2.94 7.76 -24.43
N GLN A 199 -2.82 6.45 -24.66
CA GLN A 199 -3.90 5.64 -25.22
C GLN A 199 -5.03 5.33 -24.22
N PHE A 200 -4.81 5.53 -22.93
CA PHE A 200 -5.68 5.04 -21.87
C PHE A 200 -6.36 6.16 -21.11
N SER A 201 -7.62 5.90 -20.74
CA SER A 201 -8.44 6.77 -19.89
C SER A 201 -8.96 5.96 -18.70
N THR A 202 -9.40 6.65 -17.66
CA THR A 202 -9.97 6.05 -16.45
C THR A 202 -11.43 6.48 -16.30
N PHE A 203 -12.31 5.52 -16.07
CA PHE A 203 -13.76 5.72 -15.92
C PHE A 203 -14.21 5.38 -14.51
N ILE A 204 -15.11 6.20 -13.94
CA ILE A 204 -15.80 5.90 -12.69
C ILE A 204 -17.07 5.13 -13.03
N VAL A 205 -17.16 3.89 -12.60
CA VAL A 205 -18.27 2.99 -12.87
C VAL A 205 -19.01 2.72 -11.57
N GLU A 206 -20.32 2.98 -11.57
CA GLU A 206 -21.21 2.62 -10.45
C GLU A 206 -21.53 1.13 -10.50
N LEU A 207 -21.49 0.48 -9.33
CA LEU A 207 -21.78 -0.94 -9.16
C LEU A 207 -23.00 -1.15 -8.22
N PRO A 208 -23.79 -2.20 -8.42
CA PRO A 208 -23.67 -3.21 -9.49
C PRO A 208 -24.01 -2.64 -10.88
N ASN A 209 -23.34 -3.14 -11.92
CA ASN A 209 -23.62 -2.79 -13.30
C ASN A 209 -23.64 -4.05 -14.17
N PRO A 210 -24.66 -4.27 -15.01
CA PRO A 210 -24.78 -5.49 -15.82
C PRO A 210 -23.62 -5.68 -16.82
N GLY A 211 -22.99 -4.57 -17.28
CA GLY A 211 -21.83 -4.61 -18.14
C GLY A 211 -20.49 -4.85 -17.43
N TYR A 212 -20.47 -4.83 -16.09
CA TYR A 212 -19.29 -5.12 -15.26
C TYR A 212 -19.57 -6.38 -14.43
N ARG A 213 -19.20 -7.53 -14.92
CA ARG A 213 -19.56 -8.81 -14.33
C ARG A 213 -18.37 -9.50 -13.65
N ILE A 214 -18.52 -9.80 -12.37
CA ILE A 214 -17.56 -10.64 -11.65
C ILE A 214 -17.77 -12.10 -12.12
N LYS A 215 -16.76 -12.68 -12.79
CA LYS A 215 -16.78 -14.09 -13.22
C LYS A 215 -16.53 -15.02 -12.04
N ARG A 216 -15.57 -14.65 -11.20
CA ARG A 216 -15.22 -15.36 -9.96
C ARG A 216 -14.29 -14.53 -9.10
N ASN A 217 -14.21 -14.85 -7.83
CA ASN A 217 -13.07 -14.46 -6.99
C ASN A 217 -11.90 -15.41 -7.25
N ILE A 218 -10.71 -14.84 -7.44
CA ILE A 218 -9.49 -15.56 -7.76
C ILE A 218 -8.96 -16.20 -6.47
N LYS A 219 -8.89 -17.53 -6.45
CA LYS A 219 -8.18 -18.24 -5.38
C LYS A 219 -6.68 -17.96 -5.50
N ASN A 220 -6.07 -17.56 -4.43
CA ASN A 220 -4.64 -17.25 -4.33
C ASN A 220 -3.99 -18.07 -3.20
N MET A 221 -2.84 -17.65 -2.70
CA MET A 221 -2.14 -18.32 -1.60
C MET A 221 -2.73 -18.06 -0.22
N ALA A 222 -3.81 -17.27 -0.09
CA ALA A 222 -4.48 -17.05 1.19
C ALA A 222 -4.98 -18.39 1.75
N ILE A 223 -4.70 -18.63 3.04
CA ILE A 223 -5.17 -19.80 3.76
C ILE A 223 -6.59 -19.58 4.27
N GLU A 224 -7.27 -20.65 4.65
CA GLU A 224 -8.63 -20.57 5.19
C GLU A 224 -8.71 -19.71 6.46
N GLY A 225 -9.88 -19.16 6.71
CA GLY A 225 -10.17 -18.26 7.84
C GLY A 225 -9.90 -16.77 7.52
N PRO A 226 -10.01 -15.89 8.53
CA PRO A 226 -9.79 -14.46 8.36
C PRO A 226 -8.39 -14.16 7.85
N HIS A 227 -8.30 -13.52 6.70
CA HIS A 227 -7.07 -13.10 6.06
C HIS A 227 -7.27 -11.71 5.46
N TYR A 228 -6.25 -10.87 5.47
CA TYR A 228 -6.39 -9.48 5.01
C TYR A 228 -7.01 -9.38 3.61
N ASP A 229 -6.56 -10.20 2.65
CA ASP A 229 -7.11 -10.16 1.29
C ASP A 229 -8.60 -10.53 1.25
N VAL A 230 -9.02 -11.47 2.10
CA VAL A 230 -10.44 -11.85 2.25
C VAL A 230 -11.21 -10.73 2.95
N LEU A 231 -10.67 -10.15 4.02
CA LEU A 231 -11.28 -9.04 4.76
C LEU A 231 -11.45 -7.80 3.89
N SER A 232 -10.54 -7.58 2.94
CA SER A 232 -10.63 -6.46 1.99
C SER A 232 -11.53 -6.75 0.78
N GLY A 233 -12.13 -7.95 0.66
CA GLY A 233 -13.01 -8.34 -0.45
C GLY A 233 -12.33 -9.19 -1.52
N GLY A 234 -11.10 -9.66 -1.30
CA GLY A 234 -10.37 -10.52 -2.23
C GLY A 234 -10.01 -9.87 -3.56
N HIS A 235 -9.80 -10.71 -4.58
CA HIS A 235 -9.42 -10.28 -5.93
C HIS A 235 -10.34 -10.94 -6.95
N SER A 236 -10.87 -10.18 -7.87
CA SER A 236 -11.86 -10.69 -8.83
C SER A 236 -11.35 -10.71 -10.27
N GLU A 237 -11.82 -11.70 -11.01
CA GLU A 237 -11.78 -11.75 -12.47
C GLU A 237 -13.05 -11.11 -13.00
N ILE A 238 -12.90 -10.08 -13.86
CA ILE A 238 -14.01 -9.27 -14.38
C ILE A 238 -14.14 -9.48 -15.87
N GLU A 239 -15.36 -9.68 -16.33
CA GLU A 239 -15.75 -9.52 -17.73
C GLU A 239 -16.42 -8.16 -17.89
N ILE A 240 -16.00 -7.42 -18.90
CA ILE A 240 -16.57 -6.13 -19.28
C ILE A 240 -17.22 -6.31 -20.66
N LYS A 241 -18.54 -6.20 -20.71
CA LYS A 241 -19.31 -6.41 -21.95
C LYS A 241 -20.38 -5.34 -22.08
N ASP A 242 -20.27 -4.57 -23.16
CA ASP A 242 -21.20 -3.49 -23.50
C ASP A 242 -21.48 -2.55 -22.30
N LEU A 243 -20.47 -2.32 -21.50
CA LEU A 243 -20.55 -1.51 -20.29
C LEU A 243 -20.71 -0.05 -20.68
N LYS A 244 -21.91 0.49 -20.55
CA LYS A 244 -22.21 1.89 -20.78
C LYS A 244 -21.80 2.74 -19.57
N VAL A 245 -21.03 3.78 -19.83
CA VAL A 245 -20.53 4.73 -18.82
C VAL A 245 -20.79 6.14 -19.32
N PRO A 246 -21.49 7.01 -18.54
CA PRO A 246 -21.68 8.40 -18.89
C PRO A 246 -20.34 9.12 -19.14
N ALA A 247 -20.30 10.01 -20.11
CA ALA A 247 -19.09 10.80 -20.43
C ALA A 247 -18.61 11.63 -19.21
N ASP A 248 -19.53 12.10 -18.39
CA ASP A 248 -19.24 12.83 -17.16
C ASP A 248 -18.53 11.98 -16.08
N ASN A 249 -18.52 10.66 -16.24
CA ASN A 249 -17.76 9.74 -15.39
C ASN A 249 -16.33 9.48 -15.88
N LEU A 250 -15.89 10.14 -16.95
CA LEU A 250 -14.49 10.14 -17.36
C LEU A 250 -13.65 10.94 -16.34
N LEU A 251 -12.73 10.26 -15.67
CA LEU A 251 -11.90 10.87 -14.62
C LEU A 251 -10.65 11.52 -15.22
N GLY A 252 -10.39 12.78 -14.90
CA GLY A 252 -9.15 13.48 -15.24
C GLY A 252 -8.89 13.72 -16.72
N GLY A 253 -9.88 13.48 -17.59
CA GLY A 253 -9.80 13.69 -19.03
C GLY A 253 -9.23 12.51 -19.85
N GLU A 254 -9.53 12.53 -21.15
CA GLU A 254 -9.13 11.47 -22.08
C GLU A 254 -7.60 11.41 -22.25
N GLY A 255 -7.04 10.20 -22.31
CA GLY A 255 -5.61 9.96 -22.50
C GLY A 255 -4.74 10.16 -21.25
N ASN A 256 -5.31 10.52 -20.10
CA ASN A 256 -4.57 10.73 -18.84
C ASN A 256 -4.60 9.52 -17.90
N GLY A 257 -5.35 8.47 -18.22
CA GLY A 257 -5.54 7.31 -17.35
C GLY A 257 -4.24 6.63 -16.95
N PHE A 258 -3.29 6.47 -17.87
CA PHE A 258 -2.01 5.83 -17.54
C PHE A 258 -1.18 6.65 -16.55
N ALA A 259 -1.08 7.96 -16.72
CA ALA A 259 -0.34 8.84 -15.81
C ALA A 259 -0.96 8.84 -14.41
N MET A 260 -2.29 8.98 -14.31
CA MET A 260 -3.02 8.88 -13.03
C MET A 260 -2.84 7.51 -12.38
N GLY A 261 -2.92 6.43 -13.17
CA GLY A 261 -2.69 5.07 -12.69
C GLY A 261 -1.28 4.89 -12.10
N GLN A 262 -0.24 5.43 -12.74
CA GLN A 262 1.13 5.38 -12.22
C GLN A 262 1.31 6.19 -10.93
N HIS A 263 0.67 7.36 -10.81
CA HIS A 263 0.68 8.16 -9.58
C HIS A 263 -0.01 7.40 -8.43
N ARG A 264 -1.20 6.86 -8.70
CA ARG A 264 -1.92 6.00 -7.77
C ARG A 264 -1.09 4.80 -7.28
N LEU A 265 -0.42 4.10 -8.21
CA LEU A 265 0.44 2.95 -7.87
C LEU A 265 1.68 3.38 -7.07
N ALA A 266 2.21 4.60 -7.29
CA ALA A 266 3.32 5.11 -6.49
C ALA A 266 2.95 5.24 -5.01
N TYR A 267 1.76 5.78 -4.72
CA TYR A 267 1.20 5.83 -3.35
C TYR A 267 0.98 4.41 -2.79
N GLY A 268 0.38 3.51 -3.57
CA GLY A 268 0.15 2.12 -3.17
C GLY A 268 1.44 1.39 -2.78
N ARG A 269 2.52 1.55 -3.55
CA ARG A 269 3.85 0.96 -3.26
C ARG A 269 4.39 1.42 -1.90
N LEU A 270 4.30 2.72 -1.61
CA LEU A 270 4.75 3.28 -0.33
C LEU A 270 3.93 2.72 0.83
N ARG A 271 2.60 2.70 0.71
CA ARG A 271 1.72 2.12 1.73
C ARG A 271 2.04 0.64 1.99
N HIS A 272 2.24 -0.15 0.93
CA HIS A 272 2.67 -1.54 1.08
C HIS A 272 4.00 -1.64 1.83
N GLY A 273 4.96 -0.78 1.51
CA GLY A 273 6.25 -0.71 2.21
C GLY A 273 6.08 -0.41 3.71
N MET A 274 5.24 0.55 4.06
CA MET A 274 4.95 0.92 5.45
C MET A 274 4.30 -0.23 6.22
N HIS A 275 3.30 -0.90 5.62
CA HIS A 275 2.67 -2.07 6.23
C HIS A 275 3.62 -3.28 6.32
N ASN A 276 4.58 -3.42 5.40
CA ASN A 276 5.61 -4.46 5.49
C ASN A 276 6.55 -4.22 6.67
N ILE A 277 6.93 -2.96 6.96
CA ILE A 277 7.68 -2.61 8.17
C ILE A 277 6.90 -3.00 9.43
N ALA A 278 5.61 -2.67 9.48
CA ALA A 278 4.75 -2.99 10.61
C ALA A 278 4.66 -4.50 10.88
N LYS A 279 4.37 -5.28 9.83
CA LYS A 279 4.31 -6.75 9.94
C LYS A 279 5.64 -7.35 10.37
N ALA A 280 6.76 -6.88 9.79
CA ALA A 280 8.09 -7.32 10.17
C ALA A 280 8.41 -6.99 11.62
N GLN A 281 8.02 -5.81 12.11
CA GLN A 281 8.20 -5.44 13.51
C GLN A 281 7.44 -6.38 14.45
N ARG A 282 6.12 -6.55 14.24
CA ARG A 282 5.32 -7.45 15.08
C ARG A 282 5.82 -8.90 14.99
N ALA A 283 6.24 -9.38 13.81
CA ALA A 283 6.81 -10.73 13.67
C ALA A 283 8.12 -10.89 14.46
N LEU A 284 8.99 -9.88 14.41
CA LEU A 284 10.24 -9.86 15.18
C LEU A 284 9.96 -9.85 16.70
N ASP A 285 9.02 -9.03 17.16
CA ASP A 285 8.63 -8.96 18.58
C ASP A 285 8.05 -10.29 19.07
N MET A 286 7.21 -10.94 18.24
CA MET A 286 6.71 -12.30 18.54
C MET A 286 7.84 -13.31 18.62
N ALA A 287 8.82 -13.27 17.69
CA ALA A 287 9.97 -14.16 17.72
C ALA A 287 10.80 -13.97 19.00
N VAL A 288 11.10 -12.72 19.37
CA VAL A 288 11.85 -12.41 20.59
C VAL A 288 11.09 -12.86 21.84
N ALA A 289 9.79 -12.57 21.92
CA ALA A 289 8.95 -13.02 23.02
C ALA A 289 8.90 -14.56 23.16
N HIS A 290 8.98 -15.28 22.03
CA HIS A 290 9.02 -16.75 22.05
C HIS A 290 10.38 -17.28 22.52
N VAL A 291 11.48 -16.83 21.91
CA VAL A 291 12.82 -17.37 22.19
C VAL A 291 13.30 -17.08 23.60
N THR A 292 12.82 -15.99 24.22
CA THR A 292 13.13 -15.65 25.64
C THR A 292 12.41 -16.52 26.66
N LYS A 293 11.43 -17.33 26.23
CA LYS A 293 10.66 -18.23 27.10
C LYS A 293 10.89 -19.70 26.75
N ARG A 294 11.21 -20.03 25.50
CA ARG A 294 11.33 -21.38 25.00
C ARG A 294 12.71 -21.97 25.30
N SER A 295 12.74 -23.09 26.00
CA SER A 295 13.96 -23.87 26.24
C SER A 295 13.95 -25.17 25.42
N THR A 296 15.11 -25.54 24.87
CA THR A 296 15.35 -26.82 24.18
C THR A 296 16.73 -27.33 24.54
N PHE A 297 16.88 -28.64 24.77
CA PHE A 297 18.15 -29.26 25.21
C PHE A 297 18.77 -28.54 26.42
N GLY A 298 17.95 -28.15 27.36
CA GLY A 298 18.38 -27.52 28.63
C GLY A 298 18.80 -26.04 28.56
N THR A 299 18.68 -25.39 27.42
CA THR A 299 19.12 -24.00 27.19
C THR A 299 17.99 -23.18 26.55
N LEU A 300 17.80 -21.92 26.95
CA LEU A 300 16.88 -21.00 26.28
C LEU A 300 17.31 -20.80 24.80
N LEU A 301 16.33 -20.66 23.93
CA LEU A 301 16.64 -20.33 22.52
C LEU A 301 17.36 -18.99 22.41
N ALA A 302 17.01 -18.03 23.24
CA ALA A 302 17.65 -16.71 23.27
C ALA A 302 19.15 -16.74 23.59
N ASP A 303 19.63 -17.78 24.29
CA ASP A 303 21.05 -17.93 24.67
C ASP A 303 21.90 -18.60 23.58
N ARG A 304 21.27 -19.02 22.48
CA ARG A 304 21.96 -19.63 21.34
C ARG A 304 22.45 -18.58 20.38
N GLN A 305 23.76 -18.55 20.09
CA GLN A 305 24.39 -17.59 19.20
C GLN A 305 23.74 -17.56 17.79
N ALA A 306 23.38 -18.72 17.24
CA ALA A 306 22.71 -18.80 15.95
C ALA A 306 21.36 -18.04 15.95
N VAL A 307 20.58 -18.14 17.02
CA VAL A 307 19.31 -17.39 17.19
C VAL A 307 19.58 -15.90 17.27
N GLN A 308 20.60 -15.49 18.03
CA GLN A 308 20.99 -14.08 18.14
C GLN A 308 21.40 -13.50 16.80
N PHE A 309 22.12 -14.25 15.95
CA PHE A 309 22.48 -13.81 14.59
C PHE A 309 21.25 -13.63 13.69
N MET A 310 20.30 -14.56 13.72
CA MET A 310 19.04 -14.43 12.98
C MET A 310 18.25 -13.18 13.38
N LEU A 311 18.15 -12.90 14.68
CA LEU A 311 17.46 -11.71 15.20
C LEU A 311 18.21 -10.42 14.83
N ALA A 312 19.53 -10.41 14.89
CA ALA A 312 20.36 -9.25 14.51
C ALA A 312 20.20 -8.91 13.02
N GLU A 313 20.15 -9.92 12.15
CA GLU A 313 19.91 -9.70 10.72
C GLU A 313 18.52 -9.12 10.45
N CYS A 314 17.48 -9.66 11.07
CA CYS A 314 16.12 -9.13 10.98
C CYS A 314 16.04 -7.67 11.46
N ALA A 315 16.66 -7.36 12.60
CA ALA A 315 16.69 -6.00 13.14
C ALA A 315 17.43 -5.01 12.23
N SER A 316 18.55 -5.44 11.64
CA SER A 316 19.34 -4.61 10.70
C SER A 316 18.55 -4.30 9.43
N GLN A 317 17.90 -5.31 8.83
CA GLN A 317 17.09 -5.11 7.63
C GLN A 317 15.88 -4.21 7.90
N LEU A 318 15.23 -4.37 9.05
CA LEU A 318 14.10 -3.54 9.47
C LEU A 318 14.52 -2.08 9.69
N TYR A 319 15.68 -1.85 10.31
CA TYR A 319 16.25 -0.52 10.51
C TYR A 319 16.51 0.19 9.17
N ILE A 320 17.16 -0.48 8.23
CA ILE A 320 17.41 0.04 6.88
C ILE A 320 16.09 0.35 6.17
N GLY A 321 15.12 -0.56 6.22
CA GLY A 321 13.80 -0.36 5.62
C GLY A 321 13.06 0.88 6.14
N ARG A 322 13.12 1.12 7.45
CA ARG A 322 12.57 2.34 8.07
C ARG A 322 13.25 3.61 7.56
N LEU A 323 14.58 3.62 7.53
CA LEU A 323 15.32 4.77 7.01
C LEU A 323 14.96 5.09 5.57
N MET A 324 14.84 4.07 4.71
CA MET A 324 14.40 4.25 3.31
C MET A 324 13.02 4.91 3.23
N LEU A 325 12.04 4.44 3.99
CA LEU A 325 10.69 5.01 3.97
C LEU A 325 10.62 6.41 4.56
N LEU A 326 11.35 6.69 5.64
CA LEU A 326 11.43 8.02 6.22
C LEU A 326 12.08 9.01 5.25
N HIS A 327 13.14 8.61 4.55
CA HIS A 327 13.76 9.41 3.51
C HIS A 327 12.80 9.70 2.35
N ILE A 328 12.04 8.69 1.89
CA ILE A 328 11.04 8.88 0.83
C ILE A 328 9.93 9.83 1.30
N ALA A 329 9.45 9.70 2.53
CA ALA A 329 8.44 10.59 3.10
C ALA A 329 8.96 12.03 3.22
N TYR A 330 10.21 12.22 3.65
CA TYR A 330 10.89 13.49 3.68
C TYR A 330 10.98 14.16 2.30
N LYS A 331 11.34 13.39 1.26
CA LYS A 331 11.35 13.89 -0.14
C LYS A 331 9.95 14.24 -0.62
N ALA A 332 8.94 13.42 -0.26
CA ALA A 332 7.54 13.65 -0.63
C ALA A 332 7.01 14.98 -0.06
N GLU A 333 7.32 15.32 1.19
CA GLU A 333 6.92 16.60 1.80
C GLU A 333 7.49 17.82 1.07
N ARG A 334 8.59 17.64 0.33
CA ARG A 334 9.27 18.68 -0.46
C ARG A 334 8.92 18.67 -1.94
N GLY A 335 8.01 17.79 -2.37
CA GLY A 335 7.63 17.65 -3.77
C GLY A 335 8.76 17.15 -4.68
N LEU A 336 9.77 16.47 -4.12
CA LEU A 336 10.92 15.96 -4.88
C LEU A 336 10.56 14.67 -5.63
N ASP A 337 11.33 14.34 -6.67
CA ASP A 337 11.14 13.10 -7.44
C ASP A 337 11.48 11.88 -6.57
N LEU A 338 10.54 10.92 -6.50
CA LEU A 338 10.61 9.71 -5.70
C LEU A 338 10.77 8.44 -6.53
N ARG A 339 10.83 8.56 -7.86
CA ARG A 339 10.68 7.41 -8.76
C ARG A 339 11.79 6.38 -8.61
N GLN A 340 13.00 6.81 -8.28
CA GLN A 340 14.16 5.93 -8.08
C GLN A 340 14.03 5.21 -6.73
N GLU A 341 13.92 5.97 -5.65
CA GLU A 341 13.85 5.47 -4.29
C GLU A 341 12.64 4.56 -4.07
N ASN A 342 11.50 4.93 -4.65
CA ASN A 342 10.27 4.14 -4.58
C ASN A 342 10.44 2.76 -5.24
N SER A 343 11.22 2.69 -6.35
CA SER A 343 11.53 1.41 -7.00
C SER A 343 12.51 0.57 -6.20
N ILE A 344 13.52 1.17 -5.59
CA ILE A 344 14.48 0.50 -4.72
C ILE A 344 13.76 -0.04 -3.47
N ALA A 345 13.01 0.84 -2.79
CA ALA A 345 12.31 0.50 -1.55
C ALA A 345 11.28 -0.62 -1.76
N LYS A 346 10.53 -0.59 -2.86
CA LYS A 346 9.53 -1.63 -3.16
C LYS A 346 10.16 -3.02 -3.20
N VAL A 347 11.29 -3.18 -3.88
CA VAL A 347 11.98 -4.47 -3.96
C VAL A 347 12.56 -4.86 -2.61
N TYR A 348 13.31 -3.95 -1.96
CA TYR A 348 13.97 -4.23 -0.69
C TYR A 348 12.95 -4.65 0.38
N LEU A 349 11.89 -3.87 0.57
CA LEU A 349 10.89 -4.09 1.62
C LEU A 349 10.06 -5.36 1.41
N ALA A 350 9.80 -5.75 0.15
CA ALA A 350 9.12 -7.00 -0.16
C ALA A 350 9.96 -8.23 0.21
N HIS A 351 11.28 -8.16 0.05
CA HIS A 351 12.20 -9.23 0.45
C HIS A 351 12.43 -9.24 1.97
N MET A 352 12.62 -8.07 2.57
CA MET A 352 12.83 -7.91 4.00
C MET A 352 11.67 -8.48 4.82
N VAL A 353 10.42 -8.11 4.51
CA VAL A 353 9.26 -8.60 5.27
C VAL A 353 9.13 -10.12 5.17
N HIS A 354 9.42 -10.67 3.99
CA HIS A 354 9.39 -12.13 3.78
C HIS A 354 10.43 -12.83 4.65
N HIS A 355 11.68 -12.33 4.65
CA HIS A 355 12.76 -12.87 5.46
C HIS A 355 12.45 -12.81 6.97
N VAL A 356 11.94 -11.67 7.46
CA VAL A 356 11.64 -11.50 8.89
C VAL A 356 10.52 -12.45 9.33
N ILE A 357 9.44 -12.59 8.54
CA ILE A 357 8.34 -13.50 8.87
C ILE A 357 8.80 -14.95 8.79
N ASP A 358 9.59 -15.33 7.78
CA ASP A 358 10.16 -16.68 7.65
C ASP A 358 11.03 -17.04 8.86
N THR A 359 11.89 -16.12 9.26
CA THR A 359 12.72 -16.27 10.48
C THR A 359 11.86 -16.42 11.73
N ALA A 360 10.79 -15.63 11.86
CA ALA A 360 9.88 -15.74 13.00
C ALA A 360 9.17 -17.11 13.03
N ILE A 361 8.70 -17.62 11.88
CA ILE A 361 8.14 -18.98 11.76
C ILE A 361 9.16 -20.01 12.19
N GLN A 362 10.38 -19.93 11.68
CA GLN A 362 11.46 -20.88 11.99
C GLN A 362 11.75 -20.93 13.49
N LEU A 363 11.81 -19.76 14.15
CA LEU A 363 12.08 -19.67 15.59
C LEU A 363 10.93 -20.18 16.46
N HIS A 364 9.68 -20.08 16.00
CA HIS A 364 8.51 -20.65 16.67
C HIS A 364 8.35 -22.16 16.42
N GLY A 365 9.02 -22.72 15.41
CA GLY A 365 8.87 -24.13 15.03
C GLY A 365 7.44 -24.46 14.55
N ALA A 366 6.89 -25.59 14.96
CA ALA A 366 5.54 -26.02 14.54
C ALA A 366 4.43 -24.99 14.86
N LEU A 367 4.55 -24.26 15.97
CA LEU A 367 3.62 -23.19 16.34
C LEU A 367 3.60 -22.06 15.31
N GLY A 368 4.77 -21.65 14.78
CA GLY A 368 4.85 -20.62 13.73
C GLY A 368 4.30 -21.08 12.38
N PHE A 369 4.36 -22.37 12.11
CA PHE A 369 3.81 -22.99 10.89
C PHE A 369 2.30 -23.21 10.97
N SER A 370 1.73 -23.29 12.18
CA SER A 370 0.30 -23.45 12.41
C SER A 370 -0.46 -22.14 12.20
N GLN A 371 -1.80 -22.24 12.11
CA GLN A 371 -2.69 -21.07 12.08
C GLN A 371 -3.01 -20.49 13.46
N ASP A 372 -2.44 -21.06 14.55
CA ASP A 372 -2.58 -20.55 15.91
C ASP A 372 -1.88 -19.21 16.13
N THR A 373 -1.00 -18.85 15.17
CA THR A 373 -0.38 -17.51 15.07
C THR A 373 -0.71 -16.86 13.75
N ILE A 374 -0.56 -15.53 13.70
CA ILE A 374 -0.76 -14.76 12.48
C ILE A 374 0.36 -14.99 11.44
N LEU A 375 1.49 -15.60 11.85
CA LEU A 375 2.69 -15.69 11.02
C LEU A 375 2.45 -16.46 9.72
N ALA A 376 1.77 -17.61 9.77
CA ALA A 376 1.45 -18.41 8.58
C ALA A 376 0.54 -17.63 7.60
N LYS A 377 -0.45 -16.88 8.12
CA LYS A 377 -1.33 -16.02 7.33
C LYS A 377 -0.53 -14.90 6.64
N TRP A 378 0.37 -14.25 7.36
CA TRP A 378 1.23 -13.21 6.80
C TRP A 378 2.22 -13.75 5.79
N TYR A 379 2.82 -14.92 6.02
CA TYR A 379 3.78 -15.52 5.09
C TYR A 379 3.19 -15.70 3.69
N THR A 380 1.99 -16.25 3.61
CA THR A 380 1.29 -16.40 2.33
C THR A 380 0.90 -15.06 1.70
N GLN A 381 0.48 -14.10 2.50
CA GLN A 381 0.10 -12.76 2.04
C GLN A 381 1.29 -11.98 1.48
N VAL A 382 2.41 -11.90 2.23
CA VAL A 382 3.54 -11.07 1.82
C VAL A 382 4.24 -11.58 0.56
N ARG A 383 3.98 -12.83 0.15
CA ARG A 383 4.50 -13.35 -1.12
C ARG A 383 3.98 -12.52 -2.31
N SER A 384 2.80 -11.96 -2.23
CA SER A 384 2.22 -11.09 -3.25
C SER A 384 3.01 -9.78 -3.42
N GLN A 385 3.69 -9.30 -2.38
CA GLN A 385 4.43 -8.03 -2.39
C GLN A 385 5.54 -7.96 -3.44
N ARG A 386 6.03 -9.10 -3.91
CA ARG A 386 7.02 -9.20 -5.00
C ARG A 386 6.40 -9.12 -6.39
N LEU A 387 5.06 -9.11 -6.49
CA LEU A 387 4.29 -9.15 -7.73
C LEU A 387 3.43 -7.90 -7.94
N VAL A 388 2.74 -7.43 -6.87
CA VAL A 388 1.78 -6.31 -6.94
C VAL A 388 2.49 -4.98 -7.25
N ASP A 389 1.76 -4.06 -7.86
CA ASP A 389 2.21 -2.70 -8.19
C ASP A 389 3.51 -2.66 -9.01
N GLY A 390 3.71 -3.67 -9.85
CA GLY A 390 4.91 -3.95 -10.63
C GLY A 390 5.78 -5.01 -9.96
N PRO A 391 6.10 -6.12 -10.66
CA PRO A 391 6.97 -7.17 -10.13
C PRO A 391 8.40 -6.66 -9.91
N ASP A 392 9.14 -7.38 -9.06
CA ASP A 392 10.54 -7.06 -8.72
C ASP A 392 11.40 -6.78 -9.94
N GLU A 393 11.21 -7.54 -11.02
CA GLU A 393 11.96 -7.45 -12.26
C GLU A 393 11.78 -6.10 -12.97
N VAL A 394 10.55 -5.57 -12.99
CA VAL A 394 10.26 -4.25 -13.58
C VAL A 394 10.96 -3.15 -12.81
N HIS A 395 10.94 -3.21 -11.47
CA HIS A 395 11.60 -2.23 -10.62
C HIS A 395 13.12 -2.34 -10.72
N LYS A 396 13.69 -3.54 -10.67
CA LYS A 396 15.12 -3.79 -10.85
C LYS A 396 15.60 -3.31 -12.21
N TRP A 397 14.86 -3.62 -13.27
CA TRP A 397 15.17 -3.14 -14.62
C TRP A 397 15.19 -1.61 -14.70
N LYS A 398 14.19 -0.93 -14.12
CA LYS A 398 14.15 0.53 -14.07
C LYS A 398 15.36 1.11 -13.31
N VAL A 399 15.64 0.58 -12.11
CA VAL A 399 16.78 1.02 -11.29
C VAL A 399 18.10 0.81 -12.05
N GLY A 400 18.32 -0.37 -12.61
CA GLY A 400 19.54 -0.68 -13.37
C GLY A 400 19.75 0.23 -14.58
N ARG A 401 18.69 0.54 -15.33
CA ARG A 401 18.74 1.52 -16.43
C ARG A 401 19.14 2.90 -15.96
N ASN A 402 18.59 3.36 -14.83
CA ASN A 402 18.93 4.67 -14.27
C ASN A 402 20.37 4.72 -13.79
N VAL A 403 20.91 3.65 -13.20
CA VAL A 403 22.32 3.51 -12.82
C VAL A 403 23.22 3.65 -14.04
N ILE A 404 22.92 2.92 -15.14
CA ILE A 404 23.68 3.00 -16.39
C ILE A 404 23.60 4.42 -17.00
N LYS A 405 22.40 5.01 -16.98
CA LYS A 405 22.18 6.38 -17.49
C LYS A 405 23.00 7.40 -16.69
N ALA A 406 22.95 7.36 -15.36
CA ALA A 406 23.71 8.26 -14.50
C ALA A 406 25.22 8.19 -14.80
N PHE A 407 25.76 6.99 -14.96
CA PHE A 407 27.17 6.83 -15.30
C PHE A 407 27.53 7.42 -16.67
N ARG A 408 26.67 7.23 -17.68
CA ARG A 408 26.89 7.80 -19.02
C ARG A 408 26.83 9.33 -19.04
N GLU A 409 25.98 9.93 -18.21
CA GLU A 409 25.78 11.39 -18.18
C GLU A 409 26.76 12.11 -17.26
N HIS A 410 27.19 11.45 -16.17
CA HIS A 410 27.94 12.12 -15.11
C HIS A 410 29.29 11.44 -14.78
N GLY A 411 29.62 10.32 -15.40
CA GLY A 411 30.84 9.55 -15.07
C GLY A 411 30.79 8.84 -13.72
N THR A 412 29.61 8.87 -13.02
CA THR A 412 29.40 8.25 -11.73
C THR A 412 27.98 7.68 -11.60
N THR A 413 27.81 6.65 -10.79
CA THR A 413 26.49 6.07 -10.47
C THR A 413 25.82 6.75 -9.29
N ALA A 414 26.51 7.64 -8.58
CA ALA A 414 26.04 8.27 -7.34
C ALA A 414 24.62 8.83 -7.40
N PRO A 415 24.19 9.59 -8.44
CA PRO A 415 22.82 10.13 -8.51
C PRO A 415 21.74 9.06 -8.51
N ALA A 416 22.02 7.87 -9.06
CA ALA A 416 21.06 6.77 -9.10
C ALA A 416 21.18 5.77 -7.92
N ALA A 417 22.24 5.91 -7.13
CA ALA A 417 22.54 5.07 -5.97
C ALA A 417 22.40 5.80 -4.62
N GLY A 418 21.76 6.98 -4.62
CA GLY A 418 21.53 7.76 -3.41
C GLY A 418 22.67 8.70 -3.04
N GLY A 419 23.60 8.98 -3.96
CA GLY A 419 24.73 9.90 -3.74
C GLY A 419 24.32 11.36 -3.50
N ASP A 420 23.09 11.72 -3.87
CA ASP A 420 22.53 13.05 -3.58
C ASP A 420 21.97 13.18 -2.13
N LEU A 421 22.14 12.14 -1.32
CA LEU A 421 21.79 12.15 0.11
C LEU A 421 22.82 12.88 0.96
N LEU A 422 23.97 13.18 0.42
CA LEU A 422 25.10 13.81 1.08
C LEU A 422 25.41 15.16 0.44
#